data_a0473c9f7c8566ca3cf59faf6ff002ab
#
_entry.id   a0473c9f7c8566ca3cf59faf6ff002ab
#
_cell.length_a   1.000
_cell.length_b   1.000
_cell.length_c   1.000
_cell.angle_alpha   90.00
_cell.angle_beta   90.00
_cell.angle_gamma   90.00
#
_symmetry.space_group_name_H-M   'P 1'
#
loop_
_entity.id
_entity.type
_entity.pdbx_description
1 polymer ?
#
loop_
_entity_poly.entity_id
_entity_poly.type
_entity_poly.pdbx_seq_one_letter_code
_entity_poly.pdbx_strand_id
1 'polypeptide(L)'
;MIGQGQIWFIEKNNRILILAINAALAAKDSWAALSWENRANIFLKAADLIATKYRPYMNGTTMLGQSKNAYQAEIDAACEIIDFLKFNVHFLSEIYKQQPISSPGIHNRLEYRPLEGFVLAVTPFNFTAIGGNLPASAAMCGNVVVWKPANTQVYSAQMFMRIMQEAGLPDGVINLVYVDGPALGKVCFSHRDFAGVHFTGSTGVFNSMWKTIGENMGNYRSYPRIVGETGGKDFVIAHPSAKPEVVATALLRGAFEYQGQKCSAASRAYVPSNIAEEVKRLLVEGVNSFKMGPVDDFTNFINAVIDEKSFAKISSYINNAKNDAQAEILVGGACDSSKGYYVQPTVIIAKDPKYVTMCEEIFGPVLSLYIYDAEQFEKTLDLVNETSPYALTGSIISTDRTAVELATNKLRHAAGNFYINDKPTGAVVGQQPFGGARASGTNDKAGSIL
;
A
#
# COMPACT_ATOMS: atom_id res chain seq x y z
N MET A 1 12.52 34.25 6.18
CA MET A 1 13.41 33.36 6.94
C MET A 1 12.72 31.99 6.95
N ILE A 2 13.19 31.08 6.11
CA ILE A 2 12.70 29.70 6.07
C ILE A 2 13.40 29.00 7.22
N GLY A 3 12.66 28.74 8.29
CA GLY A 3 13.17 28.10 9.49
C GLY A 3 13.57 26.65 9.20
N GLN A 4 14.69 26.29 9.75
CA GLN A 4 15.36 25.01 9.86
C GLN A 4 14.43 23.78 9.92
N GLY A 5 14.12 23.25 8.78
CA GLY A 5 13.41 22.02 8.53
C GLY A 5 13.16 21.94 7.04
N GLN A 6 13.87 21.06 6.34
CA GLN A 6 13.92 21.11 4.89
C GLN A 6 12.65 20.52 4.27
N ILE A 7 11.61 21.35 4.21
CA ILE A 7 10.38 21.09 3.43
C ILE A 7 10.47 21.96 2.18
N TRP A 8 10.50 21.31 1.03
CA TRP A 8 10.68 21.94 -0.26
C TRP A 8 9.34 22.06 -1.00
N PHE A 9 8.85 23.28 -1.24
CA PHE A 9 7.58 23.56 -1.90
C PHE A 9 7.69 23.61 -3.44
N ILE A 10 6.54 23.45 -4.09
CA ILE A 10 6.35 23.35 -5.55
C ILE A 10 7.00 24.55 -6.27
N GLU A 11 8.12 24.33 -6.93
CA GLU A 11 8.58 25.14 -8.03
C GLU A 11 8.60 24.29 -9.30
N LYS A 12 8.22 24.88 -10.43
CA LYS A 12 8.34 24.25 -11.76
C LYS A 12 9.79 23.95 -12.19
N ASN A 13 10.74 24.10 -11.27
CA ASN A 13 12.17 24.04 -11.54
C ASN A 13 12.82 22.83 -10.86
N ASN A 14 13.64 22.11 -11.60
CA ASN A 14 14.52 21.01 -11.13
C ASN A 14 15.48 21.45 -9.97
N ARG A 15 15.57 22.74 -9.69
CA ARG A 15 16.45 23.34 -8.66
C ARG A 15 16.16 22.79 -7.26
N ILE A 16 14.89 22.64 -6.88
CA ILE A 16 14.49 22.10 -5.56
C ILE A 16 14.98 20.66 -5.40
N LEU A 17 14.82 19.84 -6.43
CA LEU A 17 15.30 18.46 -6.40
C LEU A 17 16.82 18.38 -6.26
N ILE A 18 17.55 19.21 -6.98
CA ILE A 18 19.02 19.28 -6.87
C ILE A 18 19.43 19.70 -5.45
N LEU A 19 18.75 20.69 -4.86
CA LEU A 19 19.01 21.11 -3.50
C LEU A 19 18.73 20.01 -2.47
N ALA A 20 17.62 19.28 -2.63
CA ALA A 20 17.27 18.15 -1.77
C ALA A 20 18.28 17.00 -1.88
N ILE A 21 18.74 16.67 -3.10
CA ILE A 21 19.78 15.67 -3.32
C ILE A 21 21.10 16.12 -2.69
N ASN A 22 21.50 17.37 -2.89
CA ASN A 22 22.74 17.91 -2.29
C ASN A 22 22.68 17.91 -0.77
N ALA A 23 21.54 18.25 -0.16
CA ALA A 23 21.34 18.18 1.28
C ALA A 23 21.41 16.72 1.80
N ALA A 24 20.82 15.78 1.06
CA ALA A 24 20.93 14.36 1.37
C ALA A 24 22.38 13.89 1.34
N LEU A 25 23.11 14.18 0.26
CA LEU A 25 24.50 13.76 0.11
C LEU A 25 25.43 14.44 1.15
N ALA A 26 25.16 15.68 1.54
CA ALA A 26 25.93 16.37 2.60
C ALA A 26 25.72 15.73 3.99
N ALA A 27 24.53 15.22 4.30
CA ALA A 27 24.23 14.56 5.57
C ALA A 27 24.70 13.10 5.63
N LYS A 28 25.00 12.47 4.48
CA LYS A 28 25.21 11.02 4.35
C LYS A 28 26.26 10.47 5.30
N ASP A 29 27.44 11.05 5.33
CA ASP A 29 28.57 10.48 6.08
C ASP A 29 28.40 10.65 7.59
N SER A 30 27.91 11.80 8.05
CA SER A 30 27.61 12.03 9.47
C SER A 30 26.48 11.13 9.98
N TRP A 31 25.44 10.90 9.16
CA TRP A 31 24.36 9.99 9.51
C TRP A 31 24.81 8.53 9.55
N ALA A 32 25.61 8.10 8.58
CA ALA A 32 26.18 6.75 8.54
C ALA A 32 27.15 6.48 9.70
N ALA A 33 27.85 7.50 10.19
CA ALA A 33 28.80 7.38 11.31
C ALA A 33 28.11 7.17 12.67
N LEU A 34 26.81 7.50 12.81
CA LEU A 34 26.06 7.19 14.05
C LEU A 34 25.92 5.68 14.19
N SER A 35 26.03 5.19 15.44
CA SER A 35 25.69 3.80 15.72
C SER A 35 24.23 3.49 15.34
N TRP A 36 23.95 2.26 15.00
CA TRP A 36 22.58 1.88 14.62
C TRP A 36 21.59 2.10 15.78
N GLU A 37 22.02 1.93 17.04
CA GLU A 37 21.21 2.20 18.23
C GLU A 37 20.83 3.68 18.34
N ASN A 38 21.79 4.57 18.11
CA ASN A 38 21.54 6.03 18.14
C ASN A 38 20.55 6.44 17.05
N ARG A 39 20.68 5.88 15.84
CA ARG A 39 19.69 6.08 14.78
C ARG A 39 18.32 5.53 15.17
N ALA A 40 18.27 4.29 15.65
CA ALA A 40 17.03 3.62 16.07
C ALA A 40 16.28 4.40 17.18
N ASN A 41 16.99 4.97 18.16
CA ASN A 41 16.38 5.75 19.23
C ASN A 41 15.59 6.97 18.73
N ILE A 42 15.97 7.59 17.62
CA ILE A 42 15.21 8.68 17.00
C ILE A 42 13.84 8.17 16.50
N PHE A 43 13.81 7.02 15.87
CA PHE A 43 12.57 6.42 15.36
C PHE A 43 11.67 5.90 16.48
N LEU A 44 12.24 5.33 17.55
CA LEU A 44 11.48 4.95 18.74
C LEU A 44 10.85 6.17 19.42
N LYS A 45 11.61 7.28 19.54
CA LYS A 45 11.08 8.53 20.06
C LYS A 45 9.98 9.11 19.18
N ALA A 46 10.11 9.01 17.85
CA ALA A 46 9.05 9.41 16.93
C ALA A 46 7.78 8.56 17.13
N ALA A 47 7.92 7.25 17.32
CA ALA A 47 6.81 6.36 17.64
C ALA A 47 6.09 6.77 18.93
N ASP A 48 6.84 7.13 19.98
CA ASP A 48 6.26 7.58 21.24
C ASP A 48 5.59 8.96 21.12
N LEU A 49 6.15 9.87 20.36
CA LEU A 49 5.53 11.17 20.04
C LEU A 49 4.22 10.99 19.28
N ILE A 50 4.15 10.06 18.34
CA ILE A 50 2.91 9.74 17.62
C ILE A 50 1.90 9.11 18.58
N ALA A 51 2.31 8.15 19.39
CA ALA A 51 1.43 7.44 20.33
C ALA A 51 0.78 8.37 21.36
N THR A 52 1.44 9.48 21.70
CA THR A 52 1.02 10.40 22.77
C THR A 52 0.60 11.77 22.23
N LYS A 53 1.55 12.66 22.03
CA LYS A 53 1.33 14.08 21.70
C LYS A 53 0.66 14.29 20.33
N TYR A 54 1.05 13.53 19.32
CA TYR A 54 0.67 13.79 17.93
C TYR A 54 -0.42 12.88 17.38
N ARG A 55 -0.93 11.93 18.17
CA ARG A 55 -1.97 10.98 17.72
C ARG A 55 -3.20 11.66 17.10
N PRO A 56 -3.84 12.66 17.75
CA PRO A 56 -4.98 13.34 17.15
C PRO A 56 -4.63 14.10 15.87
N TYR A 57 -3.42 14.65 15.79
CA TYR A 57 -2.97 15.40 14.61
C TYR A 57 -2.69 14.46 13.42
N MET A 58 -2.07 13.29 13.66
CA MET A 58 -1.88 12.27 12.63
C MET A 58 -3.21 11.79 12.06
N ASN A 59 -4.18 11.49 12.95
CA ASN A 59 -5.50 11.08 12.54
C ASN A 59 -6.23 12.20 11.78
N GLY A 60 -6.27 13.41 12.31
CA GLY A 60 -6.94 14.54 11.69
C GLY A 60 -6.38 14.91 10.32
N THR A 61 -5.06 14.93 10.16
CA THR A 61 -4.41 15.20 8.87
C THR A 61 -4.67 14.07 7.84
N THR A 62 -4.78 12.83 8.29
CA THR A 62 -5.13 11.68 7.45
C THR A 62 -6.61 11.72 7.05
N MET A 63 -7.52 12.01 7.98
CA MET A 63 -8.94 12.16 7.68
C MET A 63 -9.18 13.24 6.62
N LEU A 64 -8.61 14.42 6.83
CA LEU A 64 -8.81 15.57 5.94
C LEU A 64 -8.13 15.43 4.58
N GLY A 65 -6.89 14.91 4.56
CA GLY A 65 -6.09 14.82 3.34
C GLY A 65 -6.40 13.59 2.48
N GLN A 66 -6.85 12.50 3.09
CA GLN A 66 -7.01 11.21 2.42
C GLN A 66 -8.45 10.69 2.42
N SER A 67 -9.40 11.42 3.03
CA SER A 67 -10.80 11.01 3.13
C SER A 67 -11.00 9.67 3.85
N LYS A 68 -10.25 9.44 4.94
CA LYS A 68 -10.46 8.32 5.86
C LYS A 68 -11.37 8.72 7.00
N ASN A 69 -12.23 7.82 7.45
CA ASN A 69 -12.96 8.05 8.70
C ASN A 69 -12.04 7.90 9.93
N ALA A 70 -12.52 8.25 11.10
CA ALA A 70 -11.73 8.26 12.33
C ALA A 70 -11.11 6.89 12.67
N TYR A 71 -11.85 5.80 12.46
CA TYR A 71 -11.39 4.43 12.72
C TYR A 71 -10.28 4.01 11.76
N GLN A 72 -10.45 4.32 10.46
CA GLN A 72 -9.46 4.03 9.43
C GLN A 72 -8.18 4.86 9.64
N ALA A 73 -8.31 6.15 10.01
CA ALA A 73 -7.18 7.00 10.31
C ALA A 73 -6.41 6.50 11.55
N GLU A 74 -7.11 6.07 12.60
CA GLU A 74 -6.49 5.51 13.79
C GLU A 74 -5.68 4.24 13.49
N ILE A 75 -6.25 3.32 12.71
CA ILE A 75 -5.61 2.03 12.38
C ILE A 75 -4.49 2.25 11.36
N ASP A 76 -4.82 2.83 10.19
CA ASP A 76 -3.96 2.87 9.00
C ASP A 76 -2.93 4.03 9.03
N ALA A 77 -3.02 4.94 10.00
CA ALA A 77 -2.06 6.02 10.18
C ALA A 77 -1.35 5.90 11.53
N ALA A 78 -2.03 6.20 12.65
CA ALA A 78 -1.36 6.29 13.94
C ALA A 78 -0.83 4.93 14.42
N CYS A 79 -1.68 3.90 14.50
CA CYS A 79 -1.27 2.58 15.00
C CYS A 79 -0.22 1.93 14.11
N GLU A 80 -0.48 1.88 12.82
CA GLU A 80 0.37 1.18 11.86
C GLU A 80 1.77 1.82 11.73
N ILE A 81 1.88 3.17 11.73
CA ILE A 81 3.20 3.82 11.67
C ILE A 81 3.99 3.63 12.97
N ILE A 82 3.32 3.62 14.12
CA ILE A 82 3.95 3.30 15.40
C ILE A 82 4.55 1.90 15.36
N ASP A 83 3.78 0.94 14.85
CA ASP A 83 4.23 -0.45 14.72
C ASP A 83 5.39 -0.57 13.73
N PHE A 84 5.32 0.05 12.55
CA PHE A 84 6.44 0.08 11.62
C PHE A 84 7.72 0.61 12.28
N LEU A 85 7.66 1.74 12.96
CA LEU A 85 8.84 2.34 13.59
C LEU A 85 9.43 1.43 14.67
N LYS A 86 8.61 0.77 15.49
CA LYS A 86 9.05 -0.13 16.56
C LYS A 86 9.55 -1.48 16.01
N PHE A 87 8.77 -2.13 15.14
CA PHE A 87 9.15 -3.43 14.59
C PHE A 87 10.36 -3.33 13.66
N ASN A 88 10.49 -2.25 12.86
CA ASN A 88 11.67 -2.08 12.02
C ASN A 88 12.95 -1.91 12.86
N VAL A 89 12.90 -1.26 14.01
CA VAL A 89 14.04 -1.23 14.95
C VAL A 89 14.37 -2.64 15.46
N HIS A 90 13.37 -3.42 15.80
CA HIS A 90 13.56 -4.82 16.19
C HIS A 90 14.21 -5.62 15.03
N PHE A 91 13.67 -5.56 13.84
CA PHE A 91 14.23 -6.28 12.68
C PHE A 91 15.64 -5.80 12.33
N LEU A 92 15.92 -4.51 12.43
CA LEU A 92 17.26 -3.96 12.25
C LEU A 92 18.23 -4.60 13.26
N SER A 93 17.84 -4.72 14.52
CA SER A 93 18.68 -5.36 15.55
C SER A 93 18.96 -6.82 15.22
N GLU A 94 17.97 -7.55 14.70
CA GLU A 94 18.16 -8.95 14.29
C GLU A 94 19.10 -9.08 13.07
N ILE A 95 19.04 -8.15 12.11
CA ILE A 95 19.97 -8.09 10.97
C ILE A 95 21.41 -7.89 11.49
N TYR A 96 21.65 -6.94 12.39
CA TYR A 96 23.00 -6.66 12.90
C TYR A 96 23.58 -7.83 13.74
N LYS A 97 22.75 -8.69 14.32
CA LYS A 97 23.19 -9.94 15.00
C LYS A 97 23.71 -11.01 14.05
N GLN A 98 23.34 -10.94 12.78
CA GLN A 98 23.78 -11.92 11.78
C GLN A 98 25.26 -11.70 11.46
N GLN A 99 26.11 -12.54 12.01
CA GLN A 99 27.56 -12.48 11.84
C GLN A 99 28.11 -13.81 11.33
N PRO A 100 29.19 -13.79 10.55
CA PRO A 100 29.79 -15.03 10.01
C PRO A 100 30.49 -15.83 11.10
N ILE A 101 30.68 -17.11 10.81
CA ILE A 101 31.44 -18.01 11.68
C ILE A 101 32.92 -17.61 11.65
N SER A 102 33.56 -17.56 12.81
CA SER A 102 34.99 -17.37 12.99
C SER A 102 35.68 -18.70 13.26
N SER A 103 36.87 -18.93 12.70
CA SER A 103 37.70 -20.07 12.98
C SER A 103 38.73 -19.75 14.09
N PRO A 104 39.33 -20.76 14.75
CA PRO A 104 40.38 -20.50 15.74
C PRO A 104 41.51 -19.65 15.16
N GLY A 105 41.81 -18.53 15.84
CA GLY A 105 42.81 -17.54 15.42
C GLY A 105 42.40 -16.56 14.33
N ILE A 106 41.13 -16.64 13.82
CA ILE A 106 40.58 -15.74 12.79
C ILE A 106 39.28 -15.15 13.33
N HIS A 107 39.12 -13.83 13.21
CA HIS A 107 37.89 -13.13 13.51
C HIS A 107 37.24 -12.60 12.23
N ASN A 108 36.10 -13.16 11.84
CA ASN A 108 35.28 -12.73 10.70
C ASN A 108 34.12 -11.86 11.20
N ARG A 109 33.87 -10.74 10.56
CA ARG A 109 32.68 -9.90 10.82
C ARG A 109 32.10 -9.32 9.55
N LEU A 110 30.80 -9.10 9.54
CA LEU A 110 30.10 -8.28 8.58
C LEU A 110 30.04 -6.83 9.09
N GLU A 111 30.28 -5.89 8.21
CA GLU A 111 30.04 -4.49 8.42
C GLU A 111 28.84 -4.06 7.57
N TYR A 112 27.71 -3.77 8.24
CA TYR A 112 26.51 -3.31 7.57
C TYR A 112 26.62 -1.81 7.31
N ARG A 113 26.87 -1.45 6.06
CA ARG A 113 26.98 -0.04 5.62
C ARG A 113 25.75 0.38 4.81
N PRO A 114 25.34 1.66 4.85
CA PRO A 114 24.31 2.20 3.97
C PRO A 114 24.75 2.15 2.51
N LEU A 115 23.79 2.36 1.60
CA LEU A 115 24.03 2.44 0.17
C LEU A 115 24.91 3.66 -0.16
N GLU A 116 25.70 3.56 -1.23
CA GLU A 116 26.59 4.64 -1.68
C GLU A 116 25.82 5.63 -2.55
N GLY A 117 25.14 6.58 -1.91
CA GLY A 117 24.31 7.58 -2.57
C GLY A 117 23.05 7.92 -1.77
N PHE A 118 21.99 8.31 -2.47
CA PHE A 118 20.67 8.58 -1.86
C PHE A 118 19.61 7.59 -2.32
N VAL A 119 18.63 7.34 -1.47
CA VAL A 119 17.44 6.55 -1.79
C VAL A 119 16.29 7.50 -2.13
N LEU A 120 15.57 7.21 -3.20
CA LEU A 120 14.33 7.90 -3.56
C LEU A 120 13.15 7.14 -2.98
N ALA A 121 12.39 7.74 -2.07
CA ALA A 121 11.12 7.22 -1.57
C ALA A 121 9.96 7.92 -2.30
N VAL A 122 9.10 7.15 -2.97
CA VAL A 122 7.88 7.66 -3.61
C VAL A 122 6.70 6.93 -3.01
N THR A 123 5.81 7.66 -2.34
CA THR A 123 4.77 7.07 -1.50
C THR A 123 3.36 7.37 -1.97
N PRO A 124 2.41 6.43 -1.74
CA PRO A 124 1.05 6.52 -2.23
C PRO A 124 0.21 7.48 -1.38
N PHE A 125 -1.03 7.72 -1.81
CA PHE A 125 -1.94 8.60 -1.07
C PHE A 125 -2.73 7.88 0.04
N ASN A 126 -2.91 6.57 -0.07
CA ASN A 126 -3.94 5.83 0.66
C ASN A 126 -3.57 5.46 2.10
N PHE A 127 -2.28 5.37 2.42
CA PHE A 127 -1.81 5.02 3.77
C PHE A 127 -0.74 5.98 4.26
N THR A 128 -1.04 6.73 5.32
CA THR A 128 -0.05 7.57 6.01
C THR A 128 1.09 6.74 6.58
N ALA A 129 0.80 5.56 7.10
CA ALA A 129 1.81 4.64 7.63
C ALA A 129 2.81 4.21 6.55
N ILE A 130 2.35 3.85 5.35
CA ILE A 130 3.24 3.54 4.21
C ILE A 130 4.03 4.79 3.81
N GLY A 131 3.35 5.96 3.78
CA GLY A 131 3.99 7.25 3.52
C GLY A 131 5.18 7.53 4.41
N GLY A 132 5.07 7.25 5.70
CA GLY A 132 6.15 7.40 6.69
C GLY A 132 7.15 6.25 6.67
N ASN A 133 6.69 5.01 6.47
CA ASN A 133 7.54 3.81 6.52
C ASN A 133 8.59 3.78 5.41
N LEU A 134 8.25 4.13 4.17
CA LEU A 134 9.19 4.03 3.06
C LEU A 134 10.46 4.89 3.26
N PRO A 135 10.36 6.18 3.60
CA PRO A 135 11.55 6.97 3.92
C PRO A 135 12.19 6.56 5.24
N ALA A 136 11.41 6.21 6.27
CA ALA A 136 11.92 5.91 7.60
C ALA A 136 12.74 4.61 7.64
N SER A 137 12.29 3.54 7.00
CA SER A 137 13.00 2.24 6.96
C SER A 137 14.36 2.39 6.27
N ALA A 138 14.43 3.12 5.14
CA ALA A 138 15.68 3.40 4.46
C ALA A 138 16.62 4.25 5.33
N ALA A 139 16.11 5.31 5.97
CA ALA A 139 16.91 6.18 6.83
C ALA A 139 17.41 5.45 8.09
N MET A 140 16.61 4.59 8.69
CA MET A 140 16.98 3.77 9.87
C MET A 140 18.20 2.88 9.59
N CYS A 141 18.30 2.36 8.36
CA CYS A 141 19.45 1.59 7.89
C CYS A 141 20.69 2.46 7.59
N GLY A 142 20.67 3.76 7.89
CA GLY A 142 21.79 4.68 7.69
C GLY A 142 21.80 5.40 6.35
N ASN A 143 20.79 5.18 5.49
CA ASN A 143 20.68 5.87 4.20
C ASN A 143 20.15 7.30 4.38
N VAL A 144 20.42 8.13 3.38
CA VAL A 144 19.79 9.45 3.20
C VAL A 144 18.73 9.37 2.11
N VAL A 145 17.64 10.13 2.27
CA VAL A 145 16.43 9.93 1.49
C VAL A 145 15.93 11.25 0.90
N VAL A 146 15.56 11.20 -0.38
CA VAL A 146 14.67 12.18 -1.01
C VAL A 146 13.27 11.57 -1.04
N TRP A 147 12.30 12.21 -0.42
CA TRP A 147 10.95 11.68 -0.25
C TRP A 147 9.90 12.52 -0.99
N LYS A 148 9.20 11.89 -1.93
CA LYS A 148 8.08 12.49 -2.65
C LYS A 148 6.77 11.75 -2.31
N PRO A 149 5.91 12.29 -1.44
CA PRO A 149 4.57 11.75 -1.18
C PRO A 149 3.62 12.06 -2.34
N ALA A 150 2.48 11.39 -2.38
CA ALA A 150 1.38 11.78 -3.25
C ALA A 150 0.90 13.21 -2.91
N ASN A 151 0.43 13.95 -3.92
CA ASN A 151 0.01 15.35 -3.72
C ASN A 151 -1.15 15.48 -2.74
N THR A 152 -2.00 14.46 -2.64
CA THR A 152 -3.12 14.42 -1.70
C THR A 152 -2.72 14.00 -0.28
N GLN A 153 -1.46 13.58 -0.07
CA GLN A 153 -0.91 13.20 1.24
C GLN A 153 -0.09 14.32 1.91
N VAL A 154 -0.18 15.55 1.43
CA VAL A 154 0.65 16.68 1.91
C VAL A 154 0.53 16.90 3.41
N TYR A 155 -0.68 16.90 3.97
CA TYR A 155 -0.90 17.18 5.40
C TYR A 155 -0.24 16.14 6.32
N SER A 156 -0.50 14.87 6.07
CA SER A 156 0.05 13.79 6.90
C SER A 156 1.55 13.62 6.72
N ALA A 157 2.07 13.79 5.49
CA ALA A 157 3.51 13.75 5.22
C ALA A 157 4.26 14.88 5.95
N GLN A 158 3.72 16.11 5.93
CA GLN A 158 4.29 17.23 6.64
C GLN A 158 4.24 17.04 8.16
N MET A 159 3.13 16.49 8.68
CA MET A 159 3.00 16.17 10.09
C MET A 159 4.05 15.14 10.51
N PHE A 160 4.24 14.08 9.73
CA PHE A 160 5.26 13.07 9.99
C PHE A 160 6.68 13.66 10.01
N MET A 161 7.03 14.50 9.04
CA MET A 161 8.34 15.18 9.04
C MET A 161 8.55 16.06 10.29
N ARG A 162 7.54 16.81 10.72
CA ARG A 162 7.59 17.59 11.94
C ARG A 162 7.85 16.73 13.17
N ILE A 163 7.23 15.57 13.24
CA ILE A 163 7.43 14.60 14.35
C ILE A 163 8.86 14.05 14.31
N MET A 164 9.37 13.68 13.14
CA MET A 164 10.72 13.18 12.97
C MET A 164 11.77 14.23 13.40
N GLN A 165 11.56 15.51 13.06
CA GLN A 165 12.40 16.61 13.49
C GLN A 165 12.38 16.81 15.01
N GLU A 166 11.19 16.78 15.65
CA GLU A 166 11.08 16.86 17.12
C GLU A 166 11.70 15.62 17.80
N ALA A 167 11.66 14.46 17.16
CA ALA A 167 12.34 13.25 17.63
C ALA A 167 13.88 13.38 17.58
N GLY A 168 14.41 14.31 16.78
CA GLY A 168 15.84 14.57 16.65
C GLY A 168 16.47 14.06 15.35
N LEU A 169 15.66 13.80 14.31
CA LEU A 169 16.20 13.48 12.98
C LEU A 169 17.03 14.64 12.46
N PRO A 170 18.34 14.44 12.12
CA PRO A 170 19.17 15.50 11.57
C PRO A 170 18.68 16.00 10.21
N ASP A 171 18.91 17.29 9.95
CA ASP A 171 18.64 17.90 8.65
C ASP A 171 19.39 17.16 7.53
N GLY A 172 18.73 16.99 6.39
CA GLY A 172 19.29 16.30 5.22
C GLY A 172 19.13 14.78 5.21
N VAL A 173 18.80 14.15 6.33
CA VAL A 173 18.60 12.67 6.36
C VAL A 173 17.36 12.26 5.58
N ILE A 174 16.22 12.91 5.80
CA ILE A 174 15.01 12.76 4.99
C ILE A 174 14.63 14.14 4.44
N ASN A 175 14.56 14.25 3.12
CA ASN A 175 14.26 15.50 2.41
C ASN A 175 12.91 15.39 1.73
N LEU A 176 11.88 15.96 2.34
CA LEU A 176 10.50 15.95 1.84
C LEU A 176 10.36 16.98 0.71
N VAL A 177 9.92 16.53 -0.48
CA VAL A 177 9.75 17.37 -1.67
C VAL A 177 8.34 17.23 -2.25
N TYR A 178 7.74 18.35 -2.64
CA TYR A 178 6.47 18.43 -3.36
C TYR A 178 6.72 18.86 -4.80
N VAL A 179 6.90 17.88 -5.67
CA VAL A 179 7.25 18.09 -7.08
C VAL A 179 6.44 17.16 -7.97
N ASP A 180 6.39 17.50 -9.26
CA ASP A 180 5.77 16.64 -10.27
C ASP A 180 6.57 15.35 -10.49
N GLY A 181 5.85 14.22 -10.73
CA GLY A 181 6.47 12.91 -10.90
C GLY A 181 7.45 12.81 -12.06
N PRO A 182 7.10 13.27 -13.28
CA PRO A 182 8.01 13.32 -14.42
C PRO A 182 9.29 14.13 -14.16
N ALA A 183 9.18 15.29 -13.50
CA ALA A 183 10.34 16.11 -13.13
C ALA A 183 11.25 15.38 -12.12
N LEU A 184 10.65 14.73 -11.13
CA LEU A 184 11.36 13.88 -10.17
C LEU A 184 12.16 12.78 -10.86
N GLY A 185 11.52 12.01 -11.73
CA GLY A 185 12.15 10.91 -12.44
C GLY A 185 13.31 11.37 -13.31
N LYS A 186 13.13 12.48 -14.04
CA LYS A 186 14.19 13.05 -14.88
C LYS A 186 15.44 13.43 -14.10
N VAL A 187 15.31 14.00 -12.90
CA VAL A 187 16.45 14.46 -12.09
C VAL A 187 17.05 13.31 -11.30
N CYS A 188 16.22 12.52 -10.57
CA CYS A 188 16.73 11.51 -9.66
C CYS A 188 17.31 10.30 -10.39
N PHE A 189 16.64 9.78 -11.44
CA PHE A 189 17.13 8.60 -12.16
C PHE A 189 18.30 8.86 -13.11
N SER A 190 18.63 10.11 -13.41
CA SER A 190 19.84 10.43 -14.15
C SER A 190 21.03 10.78 -13.23
N HIS A 191 20.83 10.88 -11.91
CA HIS A 191 21.85 11.29 -10.99
C HIS A 191 22.84 10.15 -10.69
N ARG A 192 24.14 10.45 -10.75
CA ARG A 192 25.22 9.46 -10.53
C ARG A 192 25.13 8.75 -9.17
N ASP A 193 24.74 9.47 -8.13
CA ASP A 193 24.64 8.97 -6.76
C ASP A 193 23.23 8.45 -6.42
N PHE A 194 22.41 8.14 -7.43
CA PHE A 194 21.14 7.42 -7.21
C PHE A 194 21.46 5.99 -6.78
N ALA A 195 21.11 5.63 -5.55
CA ALA A 195 21.46 4.34 -4.94
C ALA A 195 20.27 3.37 -4.82
N GLY A 196 19.05 3.87 -4.94
CA GLY A 196 17.86 3.00 -4.95
C GLY A 196 16.55 3.77 -4.93
N VAL A 197 15.47 3.04 -5.22
CA VAL A 197 14.09 3.51 -5.10
C VAL A 197 13.29 2.60 -4.20
N HIS A 198 12.53 3.20 -3.29
CA HIS A 198 11.51 2.56 -2.49
C HIS A 198 10.16 3.15 -2.90
N PHE A 199 9.35 2.35 -3.58
CA PHE A 199 8.15 2.81 -4.28
C PHE A 199 6.90 2.08 -3.81
N THR A 200 5.82 2.83 -3.59
CA THR A 200 4.46 2.27 -3.56
C THR A 200 3.54 3.17 -4.38
N GLY A 201 2.85 2.59 -5.36
CA GLY A 201 1.97 3.31 -6.25
C GLY A 201 1.47 2.46 -7.43
N SER A 202 1.17 3.08 -8.57
CA SER A 202 0.62 2.37 -9.71
C SER A 202 1.67 1.53 -10.45
N THR A 203 1.27 0.35 -10.92
CA THR A 203 2.11 -0.58 -11.69
C THR A 203 2.72 0.07 -12.93
N GLY A 204 1.95 0.88 -13.67
CA GLY A 204 2.46 1.57 -14.86
C GLY A 204 3.59 2.54 -14.56
N VAL A 205 3.50 3.27 -13.44
CA VAL A 205 4.59 4.18 -12.99
C VAL A 205 5.81 3.37 -12.59
N PHE A 206 5.65 2.29 -11.85
CA PHE A 206 6.76 1.42 -11.43
C PHE A 206 7.50 0.80 -12.63
N ASN A 207 6.77 0.29 -13.61
CA ASN A 207 7.35 -0.24 -14.85
C ASN A 207 8.16 0.83 -15.60
N SER A 208 7.66 2.08 -15.64
CA SER A 208 8.37 3.20 -16.24
C SER A 208 9.66 3.56 -15.46
N MET A 209 9.60 3.52 -14.12
CA MET A 209 10.80 3.72 -13.28
C MET A 209 11.84 2.64 -13.55
N TRP A 210 11.44 1.37 -13.55
CA TRP A 210 12.34 0.24 -13.80
C TRP A 210 13.05 0.37 -15.16
N LYS A 211 12.27 0.70 -16.21
CA LYS A 211 12.82 0.94 -17.54
C LYS A 211 13.85 2.07 -17.52
N THR A 212 13.51 3.23 -16.93
CA THR A 212 14.38 4.40 -16.88
C THR A 212 15.67 4.12 -16.10
N ILE A 213 15.59 3.38 -14.98
CA ILE A 213 16.77 2.97 -14.21
C ILE A 213 17.67 2.05 -15.05
N GLY A 214 17.10 1.09 -15.78
CA GLY A 214 17.85 0.21 -16.69
C GLY A 214 18.57 0.97 -17.80
N GLU A 215 17.92 1.97 -18.39
CA GLU A 215 18.52 2.82 -19.44
C GLU A 215 19.67 3.70 -18.94
N ASN A 216 19.70 4.03 -17.63
CA ASN A 216 20.75 4.85 -17.02
C ASN A 216 21.83 4.04 -16.28
N MET A 217 21.84 2.72 -16.39
CA MET A 217 22.71 1.84 -15.59
C MET A 217 24.19 2.21 -15.64
N GLY A 218 24.71 2.65 -16.78
CA GLY A 218 26.09 3.04 -16.96
C GLY A 218 26.51 4.34 -16.25
N ASN A 219 25.55 5.14 -15.77
CA ASN A 219 25.81 6.43 -15.11
C ASN A 219 25.96 6.29 -13.59
N TYR A 220 25.45 5.20 -12.99
CA TYR A 220 25.39 5.06 -11.54
C TYR A 220 26.74 4.65 -10.94
N ARG A 221 27.00 5.12 -9.73
CA ARG A 221 28.17 4.75 -8.95
C ARG A 221 28.13 3.27 -8.54
N SER A 222 26.97 2.77 -8.21
CA SER A 222 26.71 1.36 -7.87
C SER A 222 25.35 0.92 -8.41
N TYR A 223 25.10 -0.37 -8.53
CA TYR A 223 23.80 -0.90 -8.95
C TYR A 223 22.70 -0.49 -7.96
N PRO A 224 21.68 0.27 -8.38
CA PRO A 224 20.62 0.73 -7.49
C PRO A 224 19.76 -0.44 -6.98
N ARG A 225 19.25 -0.31 -5.77
CA ARG A 225 18.20 -1.20 -5.25
C ARG A 225 16.83 -0.72 -5.71
N ILE A 226 16.00 -1.65 -6.13
CA ILE A 226 14.63 -1.36 -6.58
C ILE A 226 13.68 -2.19 -5.74
N VAL A 227 12.90 -1.52 -4.90
CA VAL A 227 11.85 -2.11 -4.07
C VAL A 227 10.55 -1.44 -4.43
N GLY A 228 9.55 -2.22 -4.80
CA GLY A 228 8.27 -1.70 -5.23
C GLY A 228 7.08 -2.55 -4.83
N GLU A 229 6.08 -1.87 -4.30
CA GLU A 229 4.73 -2.38 -4.09
C GLU A 229 3.78 -1.63 -5.03
N THR A 230 2.96 -2.37 -5.77
CA THR A 230 2.08 -1.78 -6.78
C THR A 230 0.64 -2.22 -6.58
N GLY A 231 -0.18 -2.12 -7.63
CA GLY A 231 -1.60 -2.43 -7.57
C GLY A 231 -1.92 -3.90 -7.30
N GLY A 232 -3.19 -4.16 -7.08
CA GLY A 232 -3.75 -5.48 -6.87
C GLY A 232 -5.09 -5.66 -7.59
N LYS A 233 -5.47 -6.93 -7.82
CA LYS A 233 -6.80 -7.33 -8.22
C LYS A 233 -7.20 -8.52 -7.36
N ASP A 234 -7.37 -8.22 -6.10
CA ASP A 234 -7.40 -9.20 -5.03
C ASP A 234 -8.70 -9.97 -4.98
N PHE A 235 -8.58 -11.24 -4.69
CA PHE A 235 -9.70 -12.17 -4.80
C PHE A 235 -10.17 -12.70 -3.45
N VAL A 236 -11.47 -13.03 -3.42
CA VAL A 236 -12.05 -13.94 -2.44
C VAL A 236 -12.67 -15.09 -3.20
N ILE A 237 -12.26 -16.31 -2.89
CA ILE A 237 -12.95 -17.52 -3.39
C ILE A 237 -13.63 -18.25 -2.24
N ALA A 238 -14.92 -18.50 -2.39
CA ALA A 238 -15.69 -19.30 -1.44
C ALA A 238 -15.81 -20.74 -1.95
N HIS A 239 -15.58 -21.72 -1.09
CA HIS A 239 -15.87 -23.13 -1.36
C HIS A 239 -17.35 -23.43 -1.11
N PRO A 240 -17.97 -24.46 -1.73
CA PRO A 240 -19.35 -24.85 -1.47
C PRO A 240 -19.73 -25.11 -0.01
N SER A 241 -18.75 -25.40 0.86
CA SER A 241 -18.94 -25.55 2.31
C SER A 241 -18.91 -24.23 3.08
N ALA A 242 -18.64 -23.11 2.43
CA ALA A 242 -18.54 -21.82 3.10
C ALA A 242 -19.90 -21.36 3.66
N LYS A 243 -19.85 -20.67 4.80
CA LYS A 243 -21.05 -20.04 5.37
C LYS A 243 -21.31 -18.71 4.65
N PRO A 244 -22.51 -18.46 4.09
CA PRO A 244 -22.83 -17.24 3.36
C PRO A 244 -22.52 -15.95 4.13
N GLU A 245 -22.77 -15.94 5.46
CA GLU A 245 -22.55 -14.78 6.32
C GLU A 245 -21.05 -14.42 6.43
N VAL A 246 -20.18 -15.44 6.50
CA VAL A 246 -18.73 -15.25 6.53
C VAL A 246 -18.25 -14.69 5.21
N VAL A 247 -18.74 -15.24 4.09
CA VAL A 247 -18.40 -14.75 2.74
C VAL A 247 -18.85 -13.30 2.57
N ALA A 248 -20.11 -12.99 2.87
CA ALA A 248 -20.67 -11.65 2.72
C ALA A 248 -19.91 -10.63 3.60
N THR A 249 -19.61 -10.98 4.86
CA THR A 249 -18.86 -10.10 5.77
C THR A 249 -17.44 -9.83 5.26
N ALA A 250 -16.73 -10.87 4.80
CA ALA A 250 -15.39 -10.72 4.23
C ALA A 250 -15.41 -9.83 2.98
N LEU A 251 -16.42 -9.96 2.13
CA LEU A 251 -16.58 -9.14 0.93
C LEU A 251 -16.95 -7.70 1.26
N LEU A 252 -17.93 -7.44 2.13
CA LEU A 252 -18.37 -6.09 2.53
C LEU A 252 -17.20 -5.30 3.17
N ARG A 253 -16.49 -5.92 4.10
CA ARG A 253 -15.36 -5.28 4.78
C ARG A 253 -14.14 -5.18 3.85
N GLY A 254 -13.85 -6.23 3.09
CA GLY A 254 -12.69 -6.27 2.21
C GLY A 254 -12.78 -5.34 1.00
N ALA A 255 -13.98 -5.16 0.42
CA ALA A 255 -14.16 -4.36 -0.77
C ALA A 255 -14.44 -2.88 -0.52
N PHE A 256 -15.12 -2.54 0.60
CA PHE A 256 -15.69 -1.20 0.75
C PHE A 256 -15.04 -0.36 1.86
N GLU A 257 -14.27 -0.95 2.76
CA GLU A 257 -13.47 -0.18 3.70
C GLU A 257 -12.58 0.81 2.95
N TYR A 258 -12.60 2.07 3.40
CA TYR A 258 -11.88 3.16 2.75
C TYR A 258 -12.21 3.28 1.24
N GLN A 259 -13.49 3.10 0.89
CA GLN A 259 -14.00 3.23 -0.49
C GLN A 259 -13.24 2.33 -1.49
N GLY A 260 -12.72 1.17 -1.03
CA GLY A 260 -11.95 0.25 -1.87
C GLY A 260 -10.61 0.81 -2.39
N GLN A 261 -10.12 1.92 -1.81
CA GLN A 261 -8.86 2.56 -2.20
C GLN A 261 -7.64 1.94 -1.51
N LYS A 262 -7.64 0.62 -1.41
CA LYS A 262 -6.54 -0.20 -0.91
C LYS A 262 -6.01 -1.07 -2.04
N CYS A 263 -4.69 -1.17 -2.16
CA CYS A 263 -4.07 -2.09 -3.12
C CYS A 263 -4.50 -3.55 -2.87
N SER A 264 -4.84 -3.88 -1.61
CA SER A 264 -5.29 -5.19 -1.14
C SER A 264 -6.81 -5.33 -1.01
N ALA A 265 -7.62 -4.37 -1.47
CA ALA A 265 -9.08 -4.46 -1.36
C ALA A 265 -9.63 -5.66 -2.14
N ALA A 266 -10.59 -6.38 -1.56
CA ALA A 266 -11.33 -7.41 -2.27
C ALA A 266 -12.05 -6.78 -3.46
N SER A 267 -11.62 -7.06 -4.67
CA SER A 267 -12.17 -6.41 -5.87
C SER A 267 -12.82 -7.40 -6.83
N ARG A 268 -12.56 -8.71 -6.66
CA ARG A 268 -13.23 -9.79 -7.37
C ARG A 268 -13.54 -10.95 -6.42
N ALA A 269 -14.71 -11.56 -6.59
CA ALA A 269 -15.13 -12.68 -5.78
C ALA A 269 -15.68 -13.81 -6.65
N TYR A 270 -15.41 -15.04 -6.22
CA TYR A 270 -15.91 -16.27 -6.85
C TYR A 270 -16.77 -16.99 -5.84
N VAL A 271 -18.07 -17.07 -6.10
CA VAL A 271 -19.05 -17.63 -5.18
C VAL A 271 -19.73 -18.84 -5.82
N PRO A 272 -19.78 -20.01 -5.14
CA PRO A 272 -20.41 -21.18 -5.69
C PRO A 272 -21.94 -21.04 -5.74
N SER A 273 -22.55 -21.66 -6.74
CA SER A 273 -23.97 -21.55 -7.03
C SER A 273 -24.89 -21.94 -5.86
N ASN A 274 -24.47 -22.89 -5.02
CA ASN A 274 -25.29 -23.39 -3.90
C ASN A 274 -25.48 -22.36 -2.76
N ILE A 275 -24.65 -21.35 -2.64
CA ILE A 275 -24.78 -20.29 -1.62
C ILE A 275 -24.98 -18.91 -2.22
N ALA A 276 -24.95 -18.78 -3.54
CA ALA A 276 -24.89 -17.50 -4.26
C ALA A 276 -26.08 -16.57 -3.93
N GLU A 277 -27.31 -17.10 -3.88
CA GLU A 277 -28.50 -16.29 -3.64
C GLU A 277 -28.49 -15.66 -2.24
N GLU A 278 -28.07 -16.42 -1.23
CA GLU A 278 -27.98 -15.91 0.14
C GLU A 278 -26.83 -14.90 0.27
N VAL A 279 -25.67 -15.13 -0.35
CA VAL A 279 -24.56 -14.16 -0.38
C VAL A 279 -25.02 -12.88 -1.08
N LYS A 280 -25.72 -12.93 -2.20
CA LYS A 280 -26.26 -11.75 -2.89
C LYS A 280 -27.21 -10.97 -1.99
N ARG A 281 -28.14 -11.65 -1.32
CA ARG A 281 -29.10 -11.03 -0.38
C ARG A 281 -28.36 -10.27 0.73
N LEU A 282 -27.37 -10.92 1.36
CA LEU A 282 -26.58 -10.33 2.45
C LEU A 282 -25.71 -9.14 1.96
N LEU A 283 -25.19 -9.22 0.74
CA LEU A 283 -24.44 -8.10 0.15
C LEU A 283 -25.33 -6.88 -0.10
N VAL A 284 -26.56 -7.09 -0.60
CA VAL A 284 -27.54 -6.01 -0.80
C VAL A 284 -27.90 -5.35 0.53
N GLU A 285 -28.22 -6.15 1.55
CA GLU A 285 -28.53 -5.64 2.89
C GLU A 285 -27.34 -4.87 3.48
N GLY A 286 -26.14 -5.42 3.40
CA GLY A 286 -24.93 -4.80 3.93
C GLY A 286 -24.62 -3.47 3.25
N VAL A 287 -24.63 -3.41 1.92
CA VAL A 287 -24.40 -2.18 1.16
C VAL A 287 -25.42 -1.10 1.50
N ASN A 288 -26.71 -1.47 1.59
CA ASN A 288 -27.79 -0.52 1.93
C ASN A 288 -27.72 -0.03 3.38
N SER A 289 -27.02 -0.73 4.26
CA SER A 289 -26.81 -0.30 5.66
C SER A 289 -25.70 0.75 5.80
N PHE A 290 -24.82 0.92 4.82
CA PHE A 290 -23.71 1.83 4.91
C PHE A 290 -24.16 3.28 4.81
N LYS A 291 -23.76 4.10 5.79
CA LYS A 291 -23.89 5.54 5.71
C LYS A 291 -22.72 6.13 4.91
N MET A 292 -23.02 7.08 4.06
CA MET A 292 -22.04 7.78 3.21
C MET A 292 -22.11 9.29 3.44
N GLY A 293 -20.95 9.90 3.67
CA GLY A 293 -20.88 11.34 3.93
C GLY A 293 -19.48 11.82 4.30
N PRO A 294 -19.35 13.03 4.85
CA PRO A 294 -18.06 13.64 5.20
C PRO A 294 -17.37 12.92 6.36
N VAL A 295 -16.06 13.11 6.47
CA VAL A 295 -15.20 12.40 7.44
C VAL A 295 -15.36 12.88 8.89
N ASP A 296 -15.91 14.07 9.11
CA ASP A 296 -16.19 14.67 10.42
C ASP A 296 -17.48 14.14 11.06
N ASP A 297 -18.34 13.47 10.31
CA ASP A 297 -19.41 12.65 10.85
C ASP A 297 -18.92 11.20 11.02
N PHE A 298 -18.56 10.83 12.24
CA PHE A 298 -17.99 9.52 12.59
C PHE A 298 -18.96 8.35 12.44
N THR A 299 -20.22 8.59 12.10
CA THR A 299 -21.19 7.54 11.78
C THR A 299 -21.07 7.07 10.32
N ASN A 300 -20.38 7.81 9.45
CA ASN A 300 -20.20 7.46 8.06
C ASN A 300 -19.13 6.37 7.91
N PHE A 301 -19.50 5.26 7.27
CA PHE A 301 -18.59 4.19 6.90
C PHE A 301 -17.88 4.49 5.57
N ILE A 302 -18.61 5.09 4.63
CA ILE A 302 -18.15 5.44 3.28
C ILE A 302 -17.96 6.96 3.20
N ASN A 303 -16.82 7.38 2.67
CA ASN A 303 -16.50 8.79 2.44
C ASN A 303 -16.22 9.05 0.94
N ALA A 304 -15.79 10.25 0.59
CA ALA A 304 -15.44 10.57 -0.79
C ALA A 304 -14.18 9.81 -1.26
N VAL A 305 -14.10 9.48 -2.55
CA VAL A 305 -12.85 9.02 -3.15
C VAL A 305 -11.86 10.18 -3.29
N ILE A 306 -10.59 9.87 -3.52
CA ILE A 306 -9.48 10.78 -3.26
C ILE A 306 -9.49 12.06 -4.12
N ASP A 307 -9.87 11.96 -5.39
CA ASP A 307 -9.83 13.09 -6.33
C ASP A 307 -10.79 12.90 -7.51
N GLU A 308 -10.89 13.94 -8.34
CA GLU A 308 -11.71 13.96 -9.55
C GLU A 308 -11.33 12.86 -10.56
N LYS A 309 -10.04 12.58 -10.72
CA LYS A 309 -9.57 11.55 -11.66
C LYS A 309 -10.02 10.16 -11.22
N SER A 310 -9.90 9.87 -9.93
CA SER A 310 -10.38 8.62 -9.35
C SER A 310 -11.90 8.50 -9.48
N PHE A 311 -12.64 9.57 -9.17
CA PHE A 311 -14.09 9.61 -9.36
C PHE A 311 -14.50 9.35 -10.82
N ALA A 312 -13.88 10.05 -11.77
CA ALA A 312 -14.18 9.88 -13.19
C ALA A 312 -13.86 8.46 -13.68
N LYS A 313 -12.70 7.92 -13.29
CA LYS A 313 -12.32 6.54 -13.62
C LYS A 313 -13.34 5.53 -13.09
N ILE A 314 -13.66 5.58 -11.79
CA ILE A 314 -14.57 4.64 -11.15
C ILE A 314 -15.98 4.74 -11.75
N SER A 315 -16.48 5.95 -11.93
CA SER A 315 -17.80 6.20 -12.56
C SER A 315 -17.88 5.66 -13.98
N SER A 316 -16.80 5.73 -14.76
CA SER A 316 -16.72 5.15 -16.09
C SER A 316 -16.90 3.62 -16.07
N TYR A 317 -16.22 2.90 -15.18
CA TYR A 317 -16.39 1.44 -15.05
C TYR A 317 -17.82 1.07 -14.64
N ILE A 318 -18.41 1.79 -13.69
CA ILE A 318 -19.79 1.55 -13.25
C ILE A 318 -20.79 1.81 -14.39
N ASN A 319 -20.63 2.91 -15.13
CA ASN A 319 -21.51 3.26 -16.25
C ASN A 319 -21.36 2.27 -17.41
N ASN A 320 -20.15 1.80 -17.70
CA ASN A 320 -19.94 0.76 -18.70
C ASN A 320 -20.65 -0.54 -18.29
N ALA A 321 -20.53 -0.96 -17.03
CA ALA A 321 -21.18 -2.16 -16.55
C ALA A 321 -22.72 -2.08 -16.57
N LYS A 322 -23.31 -0.89 -16.33
CA LYS A 322 -24.78 -0.68 -16.47
C LYS A 322 -25.32 -0.89 -17.88
N ASN A 323 -24.49 -0.67 -18.89
CA ASN A 323 -24.87 -0.73 -20.29
C ASN A 323 -24.36 -1.98 -21.02
N ASP A 324 -23.71 -2.91 -20.29
CA ASP A 324 -23.15 -4.12 -20.86
C ASP A 324 -23.98 -5.35 -20.51
N ALA A 325 -24.39 -6.11 -21.53
CA ALA A 325 -25.14 -7.35 -21.34
C ALA A 325 -24.38 -8.45 -20.57
N GLN A 326 -23.03 -8.33 -20.47
CA GLN A 326 -22.18 -9.26 -19.72
C GLN A 326 -22.07 -8.92 -18.23
N ALA A 327 -22.70 -7.83 -17.78
CA ALA A 327 -22.68 -7.39 -16.40
C ALA A 327 -24.10 -7.04 -15.89
N GLU A 328 -24.29 -7.13 -14.58
CA GLU A 328 -25.50 -6.69 -13.89
C GLU A 328 -25.11 -5.96 -12.61
N ILE A 329 -25.70 -4.80 -12.37
CA ILE A 329 -25.53 -4.11 -11.10
C ILE A 329 -26.48 -4.73 -10.06
N LEU A 330 -25.95 -5.49 -9.13
CA LEU A 330 -26.74 -6.09 -8.05
C LEU A 330 -27.23 -5.04 -7.05
N VAL A 331 -26.35 -4.10 -6.66
CA VAL A 331 -26.65 -3.02 -5.72
C VAL A 331 -25.67 -1.86 -5.93
N GLY A 332 -26.07 -0.64 -5.61
CA GLY A 332 -25.25 0.54 -5.73
C GLY A 332 -25.32 1.20 -7.11
N GLY A 333 -24.20 1.71 -7.57
CA GLY A 333 -24.08 2.29 -8.91
C GLY A 333 -24.29 3.80 -8.99
N ALA A 334 -24.69 4.49 -7.92
CA ALA A 334 -24.82 5.94 -7.94
C ALA A 334 -23.47 6.63 -7.71
N CYS A 335 -23.22 7.71 -8.46
CA CYS A 335 -22.04 8.56 -8.34
C CYS A 335 -22.48 10.02 -8.28
N ASP A 336 -22.00 10.79 -7.30
CA ASP A 336 -22.38 12.19 -7.11
C ASP A 336 -21.13 13.02 -6.78
N SER A 337 -20.83 14.01 -7.62
CA SER A 337 -19.74 14.97 -7.43
C SER A 337 -20.21 16.37 -7.02
N SER A 338 -21.49 16.56 -6.72
CA SER A 338 -22.07 17.89 -6.43
C SER A 338 -21.58 18.51 -5.13
N LYS A 339 -21.23 17.68 -4.13
CA LYS A 339 -20.72 18.08 -2.82
C LYS A 339 -19.37 17.48 -2.46
N GLY A 340 -18.90 16.52 -3.25
CA GLY A 340 -17.68 15.75 -3.04
C GLY A 340 -17.69 14.55 -3.97
N TYR A 341 -16.57 13.88 -4.12
CA TYR A 341 -16.43 12.75 -5.05
C TYR A 341 -16.99 11.46 -4.44
N TYR A 342 -18.32 11.40 -4.28
CA TYR A 342 -18.99 10.25 -3.65
C TYR A 342 -19.38 9.20 -4.67
N VAL A 343 -18.92 7.96 -4.42
CA VAL A 343 -19.28 6.77 -5.20
C VAL A 343 -19.92 5.77 -4.26
N GLN A 344 -21.17 5.40 -4.57
CA GLN A 344 -21.87 4.38 -3.78
C GLN A 344 -21.17 3.03 -3.91
N PRO A 345 -20.97 2.28 -2.81
CA PRO A 345 -20.53 0.90 -2.87
C PRO A 345 -21.34 0.10 -3.87
N THR A 346 -20.65 -0.51 -4.82
CA THR A 346 -21.29 -1.12 -6.00
C THR A 346 -20.85 -2.58 -6.13
N VAL A 347 -21.83 -3.48 -6.26
CA VAL A 347 -21.58 -4.90 -6.55
C VAL A 347 -22.05 -5.19 -7.98
N ILE A 348 -21.14 -5.72 -8.78
CA ILE A 348 -21.37 -6.09 -10.18
C ILE A 348 -21.34 -7.62 -10.30
N ILE A 349 -22.40 -8.22 -10.83
CA ILE A 349 -22.39 -9.63 -11.22
C ILE A 349 -21.80 -9.70 -12.63
N ALA A 350 -20.64 -10.36 -12.76
CA ALA A 350 -20.01 -10.60 -14.05
C ALA A 350 -20.43 -11.97 -14.58
N LYS A 351 -20.98 -12.03 -15.81
CA LYS A 351 -21.34 -13.30 -16.47
C LYS A 351 -20.12 -14.00 -17.06
N ASP A 352 -19.11 -13.20 -17.48
CA ASP A 352 -17.81 -13.69 -17.94
C ASP A 352 -16.80 -13.54 -16.79
N PRO A 353 -16.11 -14.63 -16.37
CA PRO A 353 -15.07 -14.54 -15.34
C PRO A 353 -13.86 -13.66 -15.74
N LYS A 354 -13.71 -13.35 -17.01
CA LYS A 354 -12.69 -12.42 -17.56
C LYS A 354 -13.27 -11.06 -17.92
N TYR A 355 -14.46 -10.71 -17.45
CA TYR A 355 -15.02 -9.38 -17.62
C TYR A 355 -14.05 -8.30 -17.11
N VAL A 356 -14.01 -7.15 -17.73
CA VAL A 356 -13.03 -6.09 -17.47
C VAL A 356 -12.90 -5.74 -15.99
N THR A 357 -14.02 -5.70 -15.25
CA THR A 357 -14.02 -5.41 -13.80
C THR A 357 -13.54 -6.57 -12.93
N MET A 358 -13.38 -7.77 -13.48
CA MET A 358 -12.70 -8.91 -12.83
C MET A 358 -11.18 -8.88 -13.04
N CYS A 359 -10.69 -8.20 -14.08
CA CYS A 359 -9.28 -8.23 -14.49
C CYS A 359 -8.51 -6.97 -14.10
N GLU A 360 -9.11 -5.80 -14.23
CA GLU A 360 -8.44 -4.52 -14.08
C GLU A 360 -8.61 -3.91 -12.68
N GLU A 361 -7.57 -3.25 -12.19
CA GLU A 361 -7.60 -2.51 -10.93
C GLU A 361 -8.39 -1.20 -11.08
N ILE A 362 -9.54 -1.13 -10.42
CA ILE A 362 -10.41 0.06 -10.43
C ILE A 362 -9.97 1.07 -9.36
N PHE A 363 -9.59 0.59 -8.19
CA PHE A 363 -9.19 1.37 -7.01
C PHE A 363 -10.32 2.25 -6.46
N GLY A 364 -11.50 1.63 -6.31
CA GLY A 364 -12.72 2.28 -5.85
C GLY A 364 -13.69 1.28 -5.21
N PRO A 365 -14.86 1.71 -4.72
CA PRO A 365 -15.80 0.88 -4.01
C PRO A 365 -16.64 0.01 -4.99
N VAL A 366 -15.94 -0.82 -5.77
CA VAL A 366 -16.54 -1.70 -6.79
C VAL A 366 -16.06 -3.12 -6.56
N LEU A 367 -16.99 -4.02 -6.29
CA LEU A 367 -16.77 -5.45 -6.15
C LEU A 367 -17.41 -6.18 -7.35
N SER A 368 -16.62 -7.00 -8.04
CA SER A 368 -17.12 -7.88 -9.10
C SER A 368 -17.30 -9.30 -8.58
N LEU A 369 -18.47 -9.86 -8.82
CA LEU A 369 -18.87 -11.18 -8.36
C LEU A 369 -19.08 -12.10 -9.55
N TYR A 370 -18.38 -13.23 -9.61
CA TYR A 370 -18.61 -14.32 -10.54
C TYR A 370 -19.19 -15.53 -9.81
N ILE A 371 -20.31 -16.03 -10.29
CA ILE A 371 -20.98 -17.21 -9.74
C ILE A 371 -20.55 -18.43 -10.54
N TYR A 372 -19.89 -19.37 -9.87
CA TYR A 372 -19.42 -20.59 -10.51
C TYR A 372 -20.26 -21.81 -10.06
N ASP A 373 -20.29 -22.84 -10.89
CA ASP A 373 -20.93 -24.12 -10.55
C ASP A 373 -20.21 -24.77 -9.37
N ALA A 374 -20.95 -25.07 -8.31
CA ALA A 374 -20.43 -25.62 -7.06
C ALA A 374 -19.58 -26.89 -7.25
N GLU A 375 -19.84 -27.67 -8.31
CA GLU A 375 -19.08 -28.88 -8.64
C GLU A 375 -17.74 -28.56 -9.35
N GLN A 376 -17.51 -27.32 -9.76
CA GLN A 376 -16.33 -26.89 -10.52
C GLN A 376 -15.29 -26.11 -9.68
N PHE A 377 -15.24 -26.35 -8.35
CA PHE A 377 -14.34 -25.62 -7.45
C PHE A 377 -12.88 -25.67 -7.90
N GLU A 378 -12.36 -26.86 -8.21
CA GLU A 378 -10.96 -27.03 -8.61
C GLU A 378 -10.61 -26.27 -9.90
N LYS A 379 -11.48 -26.32 -10.92
CA LYS A 379 -11.30 -25.54 -12.15
C LYS A 379 -11.39 -24.03 -11.90
N THR A 380 -12.22 -23.64 -10.95
CA THR A 380 -12.34 -22.23 -10.57
C THR A 380 -11.06 -21.71 -9.92
N LEU A 381 -10.29 -22.53 -9.19
CA LEU A 381 -8.97 -22.14 -8.68
C LEU A 381 -7.99 -21.81 -9.82
N ASP A 382 -7.98 -22.59 -10.90
CA ASP A 382 -7.16 -22.31 -12.08
C ASP A 382 -7.59 -21.00 -12.74
N LEU A 383 -8.90 -20.76 -12.85
CA LEU A 383 -9.45 -19.52 -13.34
C LEU A 383 -9.03 -18.31 -12.48
N VAL A 384 -9.14 -18.41 -11.15
CA VAL A 384 -8.68 -17.35 -10.19
C VAL A 384 -7.22 -16.99 -10.45
N ASN A 385 -6.36 -18.01 -10.65
CA ASN A 385 -4.93 -17.82 -10.87
C ASN A 385 -4.61 -17.09 -12.18
N GLU A 386 -5.47 -17.24 -13.21
CA GLU A 386 -5.21 -16.73 -14.56
C GLU A 386 -5.94 -15.44 -14.92
N THR A 387 -6.97 -15.05 -14.14
CA THR A 387 -7.85 -13.92 -14.49
C THR A 387 -7.13 -12.58 -14.51
N SER A 388 -6.10 -12.40 -13.69
CA SER A 388 -5.43 -11.11 -13.54
C SER A 388 -3.91 -11.27 -13.47
N PRO A 389 -3.13 -10.31 -13.98
CA PRO A 389 -1.67 -10.32 -13.87
C PRO A 389 -1.17 -9.98 -12.47
N TYR A 390 -2.03 -9.53 -11.57
CA TYR A 390 -1.70 -9.15 -10.20
C TYR A 390 -1.64 -10.36 -9.26
N ALA A 391 -0.85 -10.25 -8.20
CA ALA A 391 -0.73 -11.25 -7.14
C ALA A 391 -0.37 -10.58 -5.80
N LEU A 392 -1.19 -9.64 -5.34
CA LEU A 392 -0.95 -8.97 -4.06
C LEU A 392 -1.56 -9.78 -2.91
N THR A 393 -2.88 -9.86 -2.83
CA THR A 393 -3.57 -10.63 -1.79
C THR A 393 -4.68 -11.51 -2.34
N GLY A 394 -5.08 -12.50 -1.55
CA GLY A 394 -6.20 -13.37 -1.85
C GLY A 394 -6.71 -14.09 -0.62
N SER A 395 -7.95 -14.56 -0.67
CA SER A 395 -8.55 -15.30 0.43
C SER A 395 -9.38 -16.49 -0.05
N ILE A 396 -9.33 -17.57 0.72
CA ILE A 396 -10.24 -18.73 0.65
C ILE A 396 -11.17 -18.75 1.85
N ILE A 397 -12.47 -18.87 1.60
CA ILE A 397 -13.49 -19.08 2.65
C ILE A 397 -14.02 -20.52 2.53
N SER A 398 -13.76 -21.35 3.53
CA SER A 398 -14.14 -22.76 3.53
C SER A 398 -14.17 -23.33 4.94
N THR A 399 -15.08 -24.27 5.20
CA THR A 399 -15.07 -25.13 6.39
C THR A 399 -14.39 -26.50 6.11
N ASP A 400 -14.06 -26.79 4.84
CA ASP A 400 -13.40 -28.01 4.42
C ASP A 400 -11.88 -27.80 4.36
N ARG A 401 -11.13 -28.53 5.20
CA ARG A 401 -9.66 -28.43 5.26
C ARG A 401 -8.99 -28.90 3.98
N THR A 402 -9.53 -29.92 3.31
CA THR A 402 -8.96 -30.43 2.05
C THR A 402 -9.08 -29.38 0.95
N ALA A 403 -10.22 -28.68 0.89
CA ALA A 403 -10.41 -27.57 -0.03
C ALA A 403 -9.46 -26.40 0.25
N VAL A 404 -9.20 -26.09 1.53
CA VAL A 404 -8.21 -25.06 1.93
C VAL A 404 -6.80 -25.46 1.49
N GLU A 405 -6.40 -26.71 1.68
CA GLU A 405 -5.09 -27.21 1.26
C GLU A 405 -4.94 -27.17 -0.27
N LEU A 406 -5.95 -27.64 -1.01
CA LEU A 406 -5.99 -27.60 -2.45
C LEU A 406 -5.84 -26.15 -2.97
N ALA A 407 -6.64 -25.22 -2.41
CA ALA A 407 -6.61 -23.81 -2.80
C ALA A 407 -5.24 -23.18 -2.49
N THR A 408 -4.67 -23.45 -1.31
CA THR A 408 -3.33 -22.94 -0.91
C THR A 408 -2.25 -23.41 -1.89
N ASN A 409 -2.30 -24.66 -2.32
CA ASN A 409 -1.34 -25.20 -3.27
C ASN A 409 -1.52 -24.65 -4.68
N LYS A 410 -2.74 -24.57 -5.21
CA LYS A 410 -3.02 -24.08 -6.56
C LYS A 410 -2.82 -22.55 -6.69
N LEU A 411 -3.13 -21.79 -5.64
CA LEU A 411 -3.07 -20.33 -5.65
C LEU A 411 -1.78 -19.75 -5.05
N ARG A 412 -0.77 -20.57 -4.79
CA ARG A 412 0.52 -20.16 -4.20
C ARG A 412 1.16 -18.96 -4.88
N HIS A 413 1.04 -18.84 -6.20
CA HIS A 413 1.59 -17.73 -6.97
C HIS A 413 0.58 -16.63 -7.29
N ALA A 414 -0.70 -16.78 -6.86
CA ALA A 414 -1.76 -15.82 -7.12
C ALA A 414 -1.88 -14.72 -6.04
N ALA A 415 -1.16 -14.86 -4.92
CA ALA A 415 -1.17 -13.90 -3.83
C ALA A 415 0.16 -13.90 -3.08
N GLY A 416 0.70 -12.72 -2.78
CA GLY A 416 1.82 -12.55 -1.86
C GLY A 416 1.39 -12.74 -0.40
N ASN A 417 0.18 -12.31 -0.05
CA ASN A 417 -0.49 -12.58 1.22
C ASN A 417 -1.77 -13.39 0.98
N PHE A 418 -1.83 -14.59 1.54
CA PHE A 418 -2.94 -15.52 1.38
C PHE A 418 -3.66 -15.72 2.71
N TYR A 419 -4.97 -15.42 2.73
CA TYR A 419 -5.80 -15.45 3.93
C TYR A 419 -6.76 -16.65 3.90
N ILE A 420 -7.06 -17.20 5.06
CA ILE A 420 -8.00 -18.32 5.24
C ILE A 420 -9.11 -17.87 6.17
N ASN A 421 -10.36 -17.94 5.70
CA ASN A 421 -11.56 -17.56 6.45
C ASN A 421 -11.54 -16.11 6.97
N ASP A 422 -10.90 -15.21 6.23
CA ASP A 422 -10.87 -13.78 6.50
C ASP A 422 -10.93 -12.99 5.18
N LYS A 423 -11.10 -11.66 5.27
CA LYS A 423 -10.97 -10.75 4.13
C LYS A 423 -9.51 -10.70 3.66
N PRO A 424 -9.21 -10.39 2.38
CA PRO A 424 -7.85 -10.40 1.84
C PRO A 424 -7.06 -9.11 2.16
N THR A 425 -7.44 -8.34 3.16
CA THR A 425 -6.85 -7.04 3.49
C THR A 425 -6.77 -6.82 4.99
N GLY A 426 -5.93 -5.86 5.43
CA GLY A 426 -5.75 -5.51 6.83
C GLY A 426 -4.58 -6.27 7.47
N ALA A 427 -3.48 -6.43 6.73
CA ALA A 427 -2.24 -6.97 7.30
C ALA A 427 -1.75 -6.10 8.47
N VAL A 428 -1.31 -6.75 9.54
CA VAL A 428 -0.79 -6.11 10.75
C VAL A 428 0.72 -6.28 10.78
N VAL A 429 1.45 -5.21 11.02
CA VAL A 429 2.91 -5.19 11.10
C VAL A 429 3.39 -6.18 12.16
N GLY A 430 4.37 -6.99 11.83
CA GLY A 430 4.89 -8.04 12.72
C GLY A 430 4.06 -9.33 12.78
N GLN A 431 2.86 -9.35 12.15
CA GLN A 431 2.01 -10.54 12.08
C GLN A 431 1.90 -11.12 10.66
N GLN A 432 1.65 -10.27 9.67
CA GLN A 432 1.57 -10.67 8.26
C GLN A 432 2.60 -9.86 7.45
N PRO A 433 3.77 -10.41 7.13
CA PRO A 433 4.71 -9.77 6.20
C PRO A 433 4.03 -9.46 4.88
N PHE A 434 4.00 -8.19 4.49
CA PHE A 434 3.18 -7.72 3.38
C PHE A 434 4.00 -7.43 2.13
N GLY A 435 3.63 -8.05 1.01
CA GLY A 435 4.25 -7.81 -0.28
C GLY A 435 3.63 -8.64 -1.39
N GLY A 436 3.51 -8.04 -2.58
CA GLY A 436 2.91 -8.63 -3.77
C GLY A 436 3.92 -9.20 -4.75
N ALA A 437 3.52 -10.24 -5.46
CA ALA A 437 4.26 -10.86 -6.55
C ALA A 437 3.68 -10.47 -7.92
N ARG A 438 4.25 -10.99 -9.02
CA ARG A 438 3.84 -10.69 -10.40
C ARG A 438 3.81 -9.17 -10.65
N ALA A 439 2.72 -8.67 -11.23
CA ALA A 439 2.54 -7.23 -11.49
C ALA A 439 2.25 -6.39 -10.23
N SER A 440 2.20 -7.00 -9.04
CA SER A 440 1.91 -6.31 -7.77
C SER A 440 3.17 -5.91 -6.99
N GLY A 441 4.36 -6.18 -7.47
CA GLY A 441 5.57 -5.69 -6.84
C GLY A 441 6.75 -6.67 -6.86
N THR A 442 7.81 -6.29 -6.16
CA THR A 442 9.06 -7.05 -6.07
C THR A 442 9.03 -8.13 -4.98
N ASN A 443 7.93 -8.18 -4.24
CA ASN A 443 7.68 -9.14 -3.15
C ASN A 443 8.64 -9.03 -1.96
N ASP A 444 9.23 -7.87 -1.76
CA ASP A 444 9.89 -7.53 -0.52
C ASP A 444 8.83 -7.34 0.58
N LYS A 445 9.04 -7.96 1.73
CA LYS A 445 8.00 -8.09 2.75
C LYS A 445 8.05 -6.98 3.78
N ALA A 446 7.24 -5.92 3.59
CA ALA A 446 7.09 -4.86 4.57
C ALA A 446 6.61 -5.39 5.93
N GLY A 447 7.12 -4.82 7.01
CA GLY A 447 6.78 -5.25 8.38
C GLY A 447 7.38 -6.59 8.76
N SER A 448 8.53 -6.96 8.17
CA SER A 448 9.30 -8.15 8.50
C SER A 448 10.80 -7.93 8.30
N ILE A 449 11.59 -8.95 8.62
CA ILE A 449 13.04 -8.96 8.37
C ILE A 449 13.38 -9.24 6.89
N LEU A 450 12.43 -9.75 6.10
CA LEU A 450 12.60 -10.18 4.70
C LEU A 450 12.66 -9.02 3.73
#